data_db7343ccbe76b09169a6ec8936a75398
#
_entry.id   db7343ccbe76b09169a6ec8936a75398
#
_cell.length_a   1.000
_cell.length_b   1.000
_cell.length_c   1.000
_cell.angle_alpha   90.00
_cell.angle_beta   90.00
_cell.angle_gamma   90.00
#
_symmetry.space_group_name_H-M   'P 1'
#
loop_
_entity.id
_entity.type
_entity.pdbx_description
1 polymer ?
#
loop_
_entity_poly.entity_id
_entity_poly.type
_entity_poly.pdbx_seq_one_letter_code
_entity_poly.pdbx_strand_id
1 'polypeptide(L)'
;MQKVRFAYNPKAGETVITDWLDNIIDIYQRGGDSIMPYRLAFTESEEADLLDDIDDSYHHILIAGGDGTVNYVVNMLKRRDLDLPVAVLPTGTANDFANTLGVPSDIEKACRRILSGEIKRVDLGRANDEYFVNVFSCGLFTDVSQKTPTILKNTFGKLAYYFGGLGELPNFRKMHISIES
;
A
#
# COMPACT_ATOMS: atom_id res chain seq x y z
N MET A 1 -17.41 20.04 2.90
CA MET A 1 -16.20 19.71 2.13
C MET A 1 -15.33 18.89 3.06
N GLN A 2 -15.16 17.61 2.78
CA GLN A 2 -14.34 16.71 3.58
C GLN A 2 -12.88 16.80 3.13
N LYS A 3 -11.95 16.54 4.04
CA LYS A 3 -10.52 16.50 3.70
C LYS A 3 -10.09 15.08 3.36
N VAL A 4 -9.17 14.96 2.41
CA VAL A 4 -8.54 13.70 2.02
C VAL A 4 -7.03 13.87 2.09
N ARG A 5 -6.35 13.07 2.90
CA ARG A 5 -4.90 12.98 2.87
C ARG A 5 -4.48 12.11 1.68
N PHE A 6 -3.67 12.63 0.78
CA PHE A 6 -3.18 11.90 -0.37
C PHE A 6 -1.70 11.55 -0.23
N ALA A 7 -1.40 10.39 0.35
CA ALA A 7 -0.05 9.87 0.48
C ALA A 7 0.38 9.15 -0.81
N TYR A 8 1.40 9.64 -1.49
CA TYR A 8 1.86 9.01 -2.73
C TYR A 8 3.34 8.65 -2.71
N ASN A 9 3.66 7.47 -3.25
CA ASN A 9 5.01 6.99 -3.44
C ASN A 9 5.48 7.32 -4.87
N PRO A 10 6.39 8.28 -5.06
CA PRO A 10 6.85 8.69 -6.38
C PRO A 10 7.70 7.64 -7.11
N LYS A 11 8.08 6.55 -6.42
CA LYS A 11 8.92 5.48 -6.94
C LYS A 11 8.19 4.15 -7.10
N ALA A 12 6.87 4.12 -6.93
CA ALA A 12 6.10 2.88 -7.01
C ALA A 12 5.86 2.46 -8.46
N GLY A 13 6.25 1.22 -8.79
CA GLY A 13 5.92 0.57 -10.06
C GLY A 13 6.38 1.30 -11.31
N GLU A 14 5.64 1.10 -12.38
CA GLU A 14 5.88 1.73 -13.69
C GLU A 14 5.02 2.99 -13.90
N THR A 15 3.97 3.16 -13.12
CA THR A 15 3.09 4.32 -13.21
C THR A 15 3.73 5.52 -12.53
N VAL A 16 4.02 6.56 -13.30
CA VAL A 16 4.58 7.82 -12.77
C VAL A 16 3.44 8.62 -12.16
N ILE A 17 3.13 8.35 -10.89
CA ILE A 17 2.00 8.98 -10.18
C ILE A 17 2.07 10.51 -10.19
N THR A 18 3.27 11.09 -10.27
CA THR A 18 3.46 12.54 -10.32
C THR A 18 2.82 13.19 -11.55
N ASP A 19 2.69 12.46 -12.66
CA ASP A 19 2.07 12.96 -13.88
C ASP A 19 0.53 13.03 -13.76
N TRP A 20 -0.02 12.37 -12.73
CA TRP A 20 -1.45 12.30 -12.46
C TRP A 20 -1.92 13.22 -11.33
N LEU A 21 -1.00 13.93 -10.65
CA LEU A 21 -1.34 14.71 -9.44
C LEU A 21 -2.44 15.74 -9.73
N ASP A 22 -2.30 16.50 -10.80
CA ASP A 22 -3.27 17.53 -11.17
C ASP A 22 -4.64 16.93 -11.49
N ASN A 23 -4.67 15.83 -12.25
CA ASN A 23 -5.90 15.11 -12.58
C ASN A 23 -6.60 14.55 -11.34
N ILE A 24 -5.85 13.97 -10.40
CA ILE A 24 -6.39 13.44 -9.15
C ILE A 24 -6.99 14.57 -8.33
N ILE A 25 -6.28 15.69 -8.21
CA ILE A 25 -6.74 16.87 -7.48
C ILE A 25 -8.05 17.40 -8.09
N ASP A 26 -8.11 17.58 -9.42
CA ASP A 26 -9.31 18.04 -10.13
C ASP A 26 -10.51 17.11 -9.90
N ILE A 27 -10.30 15.78 -9.99
CA ILE A 27 -11.37 14.80 -9.77
C ILE A 27 -11.94 14.91 -8.35
N TYR A 28 -11.09 14.98 -7.33
CA TYR A 28 -11.53 15.07 -5.94
C TYR A 28 -12.20 16.40 -5.65
N GLN A 29 -11.67 17.54 -6.14
CA GLN A 29 -12.28 18.85 -5.96
C GLN A 29 -13.64 18.94 -6.64
N ARG A 30 -13.81 18.39 -7.83
CA ARG A 30 -15.13 18.28 -8.49
C ARG A 30 -16.08 17.35 -7.74
N GLY A 31 -15.56 16.37 -7.02
CA GLY A 31 -16.31 15.54 -6.08
C GLY A 31 -16.76 16.26 -4.81
N GLY A 32 -16.28 17.49 -4.57
CA GLY A 32 -16.59 18.30 -3.39
C GLY A 32 -15.62 18.11 -2.23
N ASP A 33 -14.51 17.39 -2.41
CA ASP A 33 -13.51 17.12 -1.40
C ASP A 33 -12.26 18.01 -1.53
N SER A 34 -11.61 18.28 -0.39
CA SER A 34 -10.31 18.95 -0.34
C SER A 34 -9.22 17.92 -0.20
N ILE A 35 -8.42 17.73 -1.24
CA ILE A 35 -7.32 16.78 -1.23
C ILE A 35 -6.00 17.45 -0.86
N MET A 36 -5.24 16.82 0.03
CA MET A 36 -3.96 17.31 0.55
C MET A 36 -2.85 16.31 0.19
N PRO A 37 -2.09 16.56 -0.90
CA PRO A 37 -1.01 15.69 -1.33
C PRO A 37 0.15 15.67 -0.32
N TYR A 38 0.65 14.47 -0.02
CA TYR A 38 1.84 14.25 0.77
C TYR A 38 2.75 13.25 0.04
N ARG A 39 3.98 13.68 -0.25
CA ARG A 39 4.96 12.86 -0.95
C ARG A 39 5.75 12.01 0.03
N LEU A 40 5.58 10.70 -0.04
CA LEU A 40 6.32 9.75 0.82
C LEU A 40 7.82 9.76 0.49
N ALA A 41 8.64 9.84 1.53
CA ALA A 41 10.10 9.80 1.48
C ALA A 41 10.69 8.59 2.22
N PHE A 42 9.87 7.90 3.02
CA PHE A 42 10.24 6.74 3.84
C PHE A 42 11.32 7.07 4.88
N THR A 43 11.12 8.17 5.59
CA THR A 43 11.99 8.65 6.67
C THR A 43 11.40 8.32 8.05
N GLU A 44 12.22 8.40 9.09
CA GLU A 44 11.80 8.13 10.47
C GLU A 44 10.76 9.15 10.99
N SER A 45 10.81 10.42 10.53
CA SER A 45 9.85 11.47 10.92
C SER A 45 8.53 11.43 10.16
N GLU A 46 8.43 10.61 9.10
CA GLU A 46 7.32 10.67 8.15
C GLU A 46 5.96 10.41 8.76
N GLU A 47 5.89 9.58 9.80
CA GLU A 47 4.63 9.30 10.49
C GLU A 47 4.04 10.56 11.13
N ALA A 48 4.87 11.36 11.81
CA ALA A 48 4.45 12.64 12.37
C ALA A 48 4.05 13.62 11.26
N ASP A 49 4.91 13.78 10.25
CA ASP A 49 4.68 14.72 9.15
C ASP A 49 3.42 14.37 8.33
N LEU A 50 3.09 13.08 8.22
CA LEU A 50 1.91 12.61 7.49
C LEU A 50 0.62 12.71 8.29
N LEU A 51 0.67 12.47 9.61
CA LEU A 51 -0.52 12.17 10.42
C LEU A 51 -0.81 13.18 11.54
N ASP A 52 0.11 14.08 11.93
CA ASP A 52 -0.07 14.95 13.11
C ASP A 52 -1.24 15.95 12.96
N ASP A 53 -1.60 16.33 11.75
CA ASP A 53 -2.71 17.24 11.47
C ASP A 53 -4.02 16.51 11.09
N ILE A 54 -4.06 15.18 11.18
CA ILE A 54 -5.27 14.39 10.91
C ILE A 54 -6.26 14.58 12.07
N ASP A 55 -7.44 15.08 11.74
CA ASP A 55 -8.56 15.32 12.64
C ASP A 55 -9.87 14.75 12.07
N ASP A 56 -10.98 14.93 12.78
CA ASP A 56 -12.32 14.44 12.38
C ASP A 56 -12.84 15.03 11.05
N SER A 57 -12.18 16.04 10.49
CA SER A 57 -12.52 16.59 9.18
C SER A 57 -11.99 15.75 8.01
N TYR A 58 -11.11 14.80 8.29
CA TYR A 58 -10.58 13.88 7.27
C TYR A 58 -11.53 12.70 7.07
N HIS A 59 -11.93 12.46 5.81
CA HIS A 59 -12.81 11.37 5.45
C HIS A 59 -12.03 10.06 5.22
N HIS A 60 -10.90 10.15 4.56
CA HIS A 60 -10.04 8.99 4.30
C HIS A 60 -8.61 9.42 3.95
N ILE A 61 -7.70 8.44 3.98
CA ILE A 61 -6.38 8.57 3.39
C ILE A 61 -6.36 7.85 2.04
N LEU A 62 -6.01 8.57 0.97
CA LEU A 62 -5.77 8.02 -0.35
C LEU A 62 -4.29 7.67 -0.47
N ILE A 63 -3.98 6.42 -0.80
CA ILE A 63 -2.61 5.93 -0.92
C ILE A 63 -2.33 5.57 -2.38
N ALA A 64 -1.39 6.25 -3.03
CA ALA A 64 -0.88 5.81 -4.32
C ALA A 64 0.45 5.08 -4.15
N GLY A 65 0.43 3.78 -4.42
CA GLY A 65 1.58 2.90 -4.24
C GLY A 65 1.24 1.45 -4.53
N GLY A 66 2.21 0.56 -4.33
CA GLY A 66 2.02 -0.88 -4.31
C GLY A 66 1.70 -1.38 -2.89
N ASP A 67 1.54 -2.71 -2.74
CA ASP A 67 1.18 -3.37 -1.49
C ASP A 67 2.09 -2.99 -0.32
N GLY A 68 3.40 -2.85 -0.56
CA GLY A 68 4.36 -2.38 0.46
C GLY A 68 4.10 -0.95 0.93
N THR A 69 3.69 -0.04 0.04
CA THR A 69 3.33 1.34 0.41
C THR A 69 2.04 1.37 1.23
N VAL A 70 1.06 0.57 0.84
CA VAL A 70 -0.20 0.42 1.60
C VAL A 70 0.09 -0.09 3.00
N ASN A 71 0.88 -1.17 3.10
CA ASN A 71 1.25 -1.76 4.39
C ASN A 71 2.00 -0.77 5.29
N TYR A 72 2.91 0.01 4.73
CA TYR A 72 3.67 1.05 5.43
C TYR A 72 2.76 2.11 6.06
N VAL A 73 1.82 2.67 5.29
CA VAL A 73 0.89 3.69 5.78
C VAL A 73 -0.12 3.11 6.78
N VAL A 74 -0.62 1.89 6.54
CA VAL A 74 -1.53 1.21 7.48
C VAL A 74 -0.87 1.00 8.84
N ASN A 75 0.41 0.62 8.87
CA ASN A 75 1.15 0.48 10.13
C ASN A 75 1.30 1.81 10.87
N MET A 76 1.52 2.93 10.17
CA MET A 76 1.53 4.26 10.78
C MET A 76 0.17 4.60 11.42
N LEU A 77 -0.93 4.39 10.71
CA LEU A 77 -2.29 4.60 11.24
C LEU A 77 -2.53 3.76 12.50
N LYS A 78 -2.12 2.48 12.48
CA LYS A 78 -2.31 1.58 13.62
C LYS A 78 -1.44 1.93 14.82
N ARG A 79 -0.20 2.40 14.63
CA ARG A 79 0.64 2.88 15.74
C ARG A 79 0.07 4.12 16.42
N ARG A 80 -0.67 4.94 15.68
CA ARG A 80 -1.34 6.16 16.17
C ARG A 80 -2.77 5.91 16.65
N ASP A 81 -3.27 4.67 16.57
CA ASP A 81 -4.66 4.30 16.88
C ASP A 81 -5.69 5.16 16.09
N LEU A 82 -5.35 5.49 14.84
CA LEU A 82 -6.22 6.24 13.95
C LEU A 82 -7.11 5.28 13.14
N ASP A 83 -8.43 5.36 13.33
CA ASP A 83 -9.44 4.61 12.56
C ASP A 83 -9.89 5.43 11.34
N LEU A 84 -8.94 5.77 10.47
CA LEU A 84 -9.20 6.51 9.24
C LEU A 84 -9.34 5.53 8.06
N PRO A 85 -10.44 5.60 7.28
CA PRO A 85 -10.59 4.77 6.10
C PRO A 85 -9.44 4.92 5.10
N VAL A 86 -9.07 3.83 4.43
CA VAL A 86 -7.97 3.77 3.46
C VAL A 86 -8.53 3.51 2.08
N ALA A 87 -8.15 4.32 1.11
CA ALA A 87 -8.38 4.11 -0.31
C ALA A 87 -7.04 3.95 -1.05
N VAL A 88 -7.00 3.13 -2.10
CA VAL A 88 -5.75 2.79 -2.78
C VAL A 88 -5.83 3.07 -4.28
N LEU A 89 -4.85 3.80 -4.81
CA LEU A 89 -4.55 3.90 -6.23
C LEU A 89 -3.41 2.92 -6.56
N PRO A 90 -3.68 1.89 -7.38
CA PRO A 90 -2.73 0.80 -7.64
C PRO A 90 -1.62 1.23 -8.60
N THR A 91 -0.54 1.76 -8.06
CA THR A 91 0.62 2.20 -8.85
C THR A 91 1.85 1.31 -8.70
N GLY A 92 1.74 0.22 -7.94
CA GLY A 92 2.80 -0.77 -7.78
C GLY A 92 2.76 -1.87 -8.86
N THR A 93 3.58 -2.89 -8.68
CA THR A 93 3.71 -3.99 -9.65
C THR A 93 2.61 -5.05 -9.49
N ALA A 94 2.32 -5.53 -8.28
CA ALA A 94 1.33 -6.58 -8.01
C ALA A 94 -0.04 -6.00 -7.67
N ASN A 95 -0.10 -5.06 -6.73
CA ASN A 95 -1.32 -4.37 -6.28
C ASN A 95 -2.42 -5.36 -5.83
N ASP A 96 -2.02 -6.43 -5.13
CA ASP A 96 -2.92 -7.52 -4.76
C ASP A 96 -4.08 -7.04 -3.89
N PHE A 97 -3.82 -6.11 -2.97
CA PHE A 97 -4.87 -5.55 -2.13
C PHE A 97 -5.88 -4.73 -2.94
N ALA A 98 -5.42 -3.84 -3.80
CA ALA A 98 -6.29 -3.03 -4.65
C ALA A 98 -7.12 -3.91 -5.61
N ASN A 99 -6.51 -4.96 -6.18
CA ASN A 99 -7.18 -5.94 -7.03
C ASN A 99 -8.29 -6.68 -6.26
N THR A 100 -8.04 -7.10 -5.03
CA THR A 100 -9.04 -7.75 -4.17
C THR A 100 -10.22 -6.84 -3.86
N LEU A 101 -9.98 -5.54 -3.72
CA LEU A 101 -11.04 -4.53 -3.55
C LEU A 101 -11.76 -4.18 -4.86
N GLY A 102 -11.32 -4.69 -5.99
CA GLY A 102 -11.89 -4.39 -7.31
C GLY A 102 -11.61 -2.96 -7.78
N VAL A 103 -10.48 -2.37 -7.33
CA VAL A 103 -10.05 -1.03 -7.78
C VAL A 103 -9.40 -1.15 -9.15
N PRO A 104 -9.85 -0.38 -10.16
CA PRO A 104 -9.25 -0.40 -11.50
C PRO A 104 -7.78 0.06 -11.49
N SER A 105 -6.97 -0.46 -12.42
CA SER A 105 -5.59 0.00 -12.61
C SER A 105 -5.49 1.38 -13.28
N ASP A 106 -6.51 1.79 -13.99
CA ASP A 106 -6.64 3.14 -14.56
C ASP A 106 -6.90 4.15 -13.43
N ILE A 107 -6.04 5.14 -13.31
CA ILE A 107 -6.06 6.10 -12.19
C ILE A 107 -7.35 6.91 -12.13
N GLU A 108 -7.84 7.38 -13.26
CA GLU A 108 -9.07 8.19 -13.30
C GLU A 108 -10.29 7.35 -12.89
N LYS A 109 -10.40 6.14 -13.44
CA LYS A 109 -11.47 5.20 -13.07
C LYS A 109 -11.38 4.80 -11.60
N ALA A 110 -10.16 4.61 -11.08
CA ALA A 110 -9.92 4.31 -9.68
C ALA A 110 -10.41 5.44 -8.76
N CYS A 111 -10.05 6.70 -9.06
CA CYS A 111 -10.53 7.86 -8.31
C CYS A 111 -12.08 7.95 -8.31
N ARG A 112 -12.71 7.81 -9.48
CA ARG A 112 -14.17 7.82 -9.61
C ARG A 112 -14.84 6.67 -8.84
N ARG A 113 -14.23 5.47 -8.88
CA ARG A 113 -14.70 4.29 -8.14
C ARG A 113 -14.60 4.50 -6.64
N ILE A 114 -13.53 5.11 -6.15
CA ILE A 114 -13.33 5.43 -4.72
C ILE A 114 -14.36 6.45 -4.26
N LEU A 115 -14.53 7.55 -4.98
CA LEU A 115 -15.49 8.61 -4.63
C LEU A 115 -16.94 8.16 -4.62
N SER A 116 -17.31 7.17 -5.45
CA SER A 116 -18.65 6.58 -5.48
C SER A 116 -18.79 5.32 -4.65
N GLY A 117 -17.73 4.87 -3.99
CA GLY A 117 -17.67 3.61 -3.28
C GLY A 117 -18.22 3.69 -1.85
N GLU A 118 -18.37 2.52 -1.25
CA GLU A 118 -18.72 2.37 0.15
C GLU A 118 -17.51 1.94 0.96
N ILE A 119 -17.40 2.43 2.19
CA ILE A 119 -16.37 1.99 3.14
C ILE A 119 -16.69 0.57 3.59
N LYS A 120 -15.73 -0.33 3.47
CA LYS A 120 -15.83 -1.71 3.93
C LYS A 120 -14.78 -1.99 4.99
N ARG A 121 -15.17 -2.76 6.00
CA ARG A 121 -14.19 -3.31 6.95
C ARG A 121 -13.53 -4.52 6.32
N VAL A 122 -12.22 -4.61 6.51
CA VAL A 122 -11.39 -5.74 6.11
C VAL A 122 -10.60 -6.23 7.30
N ASP A 123 -10.32 -7.52 7.34
CA ASP A 123 -9.46 -8.08 8.38
C ASP A 123 -8.02 -7.61 8.20
N LEU A 124 -7.33 -7.46 9.31
CA LEU A 124 -5.95 -7.05 9.37
C LEU A 124 -5.17 -8.06 10.22
N GLY A 125 -4.19 -8.70 9.61
CA GLY A 125 -3.33 -9.63 10.32
C GLY A 125 -2.22 -8.90 11.07
N ARG A 126 -1.72 -9.50 12.16
CA ARG A 126 -0.59 -8.99 12.92
C ARG A 126 0.49 -10.06 13.06
N ALA A 127 1.72 -9.69 12.78
CA ALA A 127 2.89 -10.53 12.99
C ALA A 127 3.86 -9.79 13.94
N ASN A 128 3.95 -10.25 15.19
CA ASN A 128 4.60 -9.54 16.29
C ASN A 128 4.01 -8.12 16.47
N ASP A 129 4.80 -7.08 16.18
CA ASP A 129 4.39 -5.69 16.36
C ASP A 129 3.97 -5.00 15.04
N GLU A 130 4.03 -5.71 13.92
CA GLU A 130 3.70 -5.18 12.60
C GLU A 130 2.41 -5.79 12.06
N TYR A 131 1.58 -4.95 11.44
CA TYR A 131 0.36 -5.37 10.77
C TYR A 131 0.64 -5.68 9.30
N PHE A 132 -0.18 -6.58 8.75
CA PHE A 132 -0.15 -6.88 7.31
C PHE A 132 -1.57 -6.92 6.74
N VAL A 133 -1.71 -6.38 5.53
CA VAL A 133 -3.00 -6.17 4.88
C VAL A 133 -3.42 -7.38 4.04
N ASN A 134 -2.47 -8.08 3.42
CA ASN A 134 -2.74 -9.21 2.53
C ASN A 134 -2.21 -10.53 3.07
N VAL A 135 -0.90 -10.69 2.99
CA VAL A 135 -0.22 -11.97 3.22
C VAL A 135 1.02 -11.75 4.08
N PHE A 136 1.12 -12.54 5.13
CA PHE A 136 2.37 -12.76 5.85
C PHE A 136 2.93 -14.12 5.42
N SER A 137 4.19 -14.16 5.04
CA SER A 137 4.87 -15.41 4.71
C SER A 137 6.20 -15.52 5.46
N CYS A 138 6.49 -16.72 5.92
CA CYS A 138 7.75 -17.04 6.60
C CYS A 138 8.25 -18.40 6.15
N GLY A 139 9.56 -18.62 6.23
CA GLY A 139 10.18 -19.92 5.93
C GLY A 139 10.89 -19.97 4.60
N LEU A 140 10.90 -21.15 4.00
CA LEU A 140 11.58 -21.39 2.74
C LEU A 140 11.05 -20.45 1.66
N PHE A 141 11.95 -19.82 0.91
CA PHE A 141 11.69 -18.84 -0.15
C PHE A 141 11.35 -17.41 0.27
N THR A 142 11.20 -17.10 1.55
CA THR A 142 10.98 -15.70 1.95
C THR A 142 12.19 -14.80 1.66
N ASP A 143 13.40 -15.32 1.85
CA ASP A 143 14.65 -14.61 1.52
C ASP A 143 14.78 -14.30 0.02
N VAL A 144 14.23 -15.14 -0.84
CA VAL A 144 14.21 -14.94 -2.30
C VAL A 144 13.41 -13.70 -2.67
N SER A 145 12.27 -13.51 -2.03
CA SER A 145 11.41 -12.33 -2.28
C SER A 145 12.11 -11.02 -1.91
N GLN A 146 12.91 -11.02 -0.85
CA GLN A 146 13.62 -9.82 -0.39
C GLN A 146 14.89 -9.52 -1.19
N LYS A 147 15.63 -10.57 -1.58
CA LYS A 147 16.92 -10.44 -2.29
C LYS A 147 16.79 -10.27 -3.80
N THR A 148 15.60 -10.51 -4.36
CA THR A 148 15.40 -10.38 -5.81
C THR A 148 15.44 -8.91 -6.24
N PRO A 149 16.37 -8.48 -7.12
CA PRO A 149 16.44 -7.12 -7.61
C PRO A 149 15.12 -6.69 -8.27
N THR A 150 14.73 -5.44 -8.07
CA THR A 150 13.48 -4.86 -8.62
C THR A 150 13.39 -5.03 -10.15
N ILE A 151 14.52 -4.91 -10.84
CA ILE A 151 14.61 -5.10 -12.30
C ILE A 151 14.22 -6.53 -12.70
N LEU A 152 14.68 -7.55 -11.96
CA LEU A 152 14.29 -8.94 -12.21
C LEU A 152 12.81 -9.19 -11.91
N LYS A 153 12.28 -8.60 -10.85
CA LYS A 153 10.83 -8.69 -10.53
C LYS A 153 9.97 -8.15 -11.66
N ASN A 154 10.34 -7.01 -12.22
CA ASN A 154 9.60 -6.35 -13.29
C ASN A 154 9.72 -7.07 -14.64
N THR A 155 10.92 -7.64 -14.94
CA THR A 155 11.17 -8.26 -16.26
C THR A 155 10.65 -9.70 -16.35
N PHE A 156 10.77 -10.48 -15.28
CA PHE A 156 10.46 -11.92 -15.30
C PHE A 156 9.27 -12.31 -14.42
N GLY A 157 8.68 -11.35 -13.70
CA GLY A 157 7.48 -11.61 -12.88
C GLY A 157 7.63 -12.83 -11.97
N LYS A 158 6.65 -13.73 -12.02
CA LYS A 158 6.61 -14.95 -11.20
C LYS A 158 7.78 -15.91 -11.44
N LEU A 159 8.39 -15.90 -12.64
CA LEU A 159 9.52 -16.77 -12.98
C LEU A 159 10.78 -16.43 -12.15
N ALA A 160 11.02 -15.16 -11.82
CA ALA A 160 12.16 -14.78 -10.99
C ALA A 160 12.12 -15.42 -9.60
N TYR A 161 10.92 -15.63 -9.04
CA TYR A 161 10.74 -16.32 -7.77
C TYR A 161 11.09 -17.81 -7.86
N TYR A 162 10.74 -18.49 -8.97
CA TYR A 162 11.08 -19.90 -9.17
C TYR A 162 12.57 -20.13 -9.33
N PHE A 163 13.26 -19.31 -10.13
CA PHE A 163 14.70 -19.46 -10.33
C PHE A 163 15.53 -19.07 -9.11
N GLY A 164 15.15 -18.01 -8.39
CA GLY A 164 15.81 -17.65 -7.13
C GLY A 164 15.65 -18.71 -6.06
N GLY A 165 14.48 -19.37 -5.99
CA GLY A 165 14.18 -20.42 -5.02
C GLY A 165 15.02 -21.68 -5.12
N LEU A 166 15.48 -22.03 -6.32
CA LEU A 166 16.31 -23.24 -6.50
C LEU A 166 17.70 -23.13 -5.84
N GLY A 167 18.22 -21.90 -5.66
CA GLY A 167 19.50 -21.67 -4.98
C GLY A 167 19.41 -21.71 -3.44
N GLU A 168 18.22 -21.62 -2.87
CA GLU A 168 18.01 -21.54 -1.41
C GLU A 168 17.61 -22.89 -0.76
N LEU A 169 17.45 -23.94 -1.56
CA LEU A 169 17.02 -25.26 -1.10
C LEU A 169 17.84 -25.90 0.04
N PRO A 170 19.14 -25.59 0.26
CA PRO A 170 19.92 -26.19 1.34
C PRO A 170 19.68 -25.62 2.75
N ASN A 171 19.00 -24.49 2.89
CA ASN A 171 18.91 -23.75 4.16
C ASN A 171 17.57 -23.98 4.90
N PHE A 172 17.24 -25.22 5.21
CA PHE A 172 16.07 -25.52 6.05
C PHE A 172 16.33 -25.14 7.51
N ARG A 173 15.62 -24.15 8.02
CA ARG A 173 15.59 -23.82 9.46
C ARG A 173 14.22 -24.20 10.03
N LYS A 174 14.24 -24.90 11.18
CA LYS A 174 13.01 -25.10 11.95
C LYS A 174 12.57 -23.76 12.54
N MET A 175 11.30 -23.43 12.39
CA MET A 175 10.68 -22.26 13.00
C MET A 175 9.53 -22.71 13.90
N HIS A 176 9.39 -22.04 15.05
CA HIS A 176 8.24 -22.19 15.92
C HIS A 176 7.33 -20.99 15.71
N ILE A 177 6.09 -21.23 15.32
CA ILE A 177 5.10 -20.21 15.04
C ILE A 177 3.90 -20.48 15.93
N SER A 178 3.43 -19.48 16.67
CA SER A 178 2.15 -19.49 17.37
C SER A 178 1.17 -18.63 16.58
N ILE A 179 -0.04 -19.11 16.36
CA ILE A 179 -1.10 -18.39 15.64
C ILE A 179 -2.28 -18.29 16.60
N GLU A 180 -2.76 -17.06 16.80
CA GLU A 180 -3.95 -16.73 17.55
C GLU A 180 -4.96 -16.11 16.59
N SER A 181 -6.24 -16.48 16.70
CA SER A 181 -7.33 -15.99 15.83
C SER A 181 -8.50 -15.49 16.69
#